data_7ede8367e2ee7cef16b900159312a5e6
#
_entry.id   7ede8367e2ee7cef16b900159312a5e6
#
_cell.length_a   1.000
_cell.length_b   1.000
_cell.length_c   1.000
_cell.angle_alpha   90.00
_cell.angle_beta   90.00
_cell.angle_gamma   90.00
#
_symmetry.space_group_name_H-M   'P 1'
#
loop_
_entity.id
_entity.type
_entity.pdbx_description
1 polymer ?
#
loop_
_entity_poly.entity_id
_entity_poly.type
_entity_poly.pdbx_seq_one_letter_code
_entity_poly.pdbx_strand_id
1 'polypeptide(L)'
;MRTLNDYFLTVKMSDVSTAGSVYVAVPDGGRVIKITSVLGGTIATADSVITAKVGSTAMTDGTITLAYSGSATGDIDTCEPTAANTVSEEDYITLTTSGASTNTHTADFTIVIRR
;
A
#
# COMPACT_ATOMS: atom_id res chain seq x y z
N MET A 1 0.77 12.08 -14.76
CA MET A 1 -0.50 12.03 -15.49
C MET A 1 -0.98 10.57 -15.63
N ARG A 2 -2.26 10.33 -15.44
CA ARG A 2 -2.84 9.01 -15.71
C ARG A 2 -3.15 8.88 -17.18
N THR A 3 -3.12 7.65 -17.69
CA THR A 3 -3.38 7.35 -19.09
C THR A 3 -4.59 6.43 -19.21
N LEU A 4 -5.11 6.25 -20.44
CA LEU A 4 -6.22 5.33 -20.68
C LEU A 4 -5.84 3.87 -20.43
N ASN A 5 -4.54 3.56 -20.36
CA ASN A 5 -4.05 2.21 -20.08
C ASN A 5 -3.89 1.94 -18.57
N ASP A 6 -4.09 2.93 -17.75
CA ASP A 6 -4.01 2.76 -16.30
C ASP A 6 -5.31 2.18 -15.77
N TYR A 7 -5.20 1.30 -14.77
CA TYR A 7 -6.35 0.85 -14.01
C TYR A 7 -5.99 0.81 -12.53
N PHE A 8 -7.01 0.67 -11.68
CA PHE A 8 -6.86 0.84 -10.25
C PHE A 8 -7.37 -0.36 -9.50
N LEU A 9 -6.65 -0.75 -8.46
CA LEU A 9 -7.10 -1.72 -7.47
C LEU A 9 -7.19 -1.02 -6.13
N THR A 10 -8.20 -1.41 -5.33
CA THR A 10 -8.35 -0.89 -3.98
C THR A 10 -8.33 -2.03 -2.99
N VAL A 11 -7.76 -1.78 -1.82
CA VAL A 11 -7.74 -2.75 -0.74
C VAL A 11 -7.72 -2.02 0.59
N LYS A 12 -8.39 -2.58 1.58
CA LYS A 12 -8.46 -2.02 2.93
C LYS A 12 -7.66 -2.88 3.90
N MET A 13 -6.83 -2.21 4.69
CA MET A 13 -6.16 -2.84 5.83
C MET A 13 -6.92 -2.44 7.09
N SER A 14 -7.39 -3.42 7.85
CA SER A 14 -8.25 -3.16 9.01
C SER A 14 -7.49 -2.61 10.21
N ASP A 15 -6.20 -2.89 10.30
CA ASP A 15 -5.36 -2.42 11.40
C ASP A 15 -3.92 -2.27 10.94
N VAL A 16 -3.44 -1.03 10.86
CA VAL A 16 -2.04 -0.75 10.48
C VAL A 16 -1.10 -0.80 11.67
N SER A 17 -1.62 -0.82 12.89
CA SER A 17 -0.83 -0.76 14.11
C SER A 17 -0.27 -2.11 14.55
N THR A 18 -0.80 -3.19 14.02
CA THR A 18 -0.37 -4.56 14.33
C THR A 18 0.19 -5.20 13.07
N ALA A 19 1.34 -5.86 13.18
CA ALA A 19 1.98 -6.50 12.04
C ALA A 19 1.01 -7.47 11.35
N GLY A 20 0.91 -7.37 10.04
CA GLY A 20 -0.01 -8.19 9.26
C GLY A 20 0.04 -7.82 7.78
N SER A 21 -0.72 -8.55 6.99
CA SER A 21 -0.73 -8.37 5.53
C SER A 21 -2.15 -8.41 5.00
N VAL A 22 -2.35 -7.71 3.89
CA VAL A 22 -3.55 -7.82 3.06
C VAL A 22 -3.14 -8.13 1.64
N TYR A 23 -4.04 -8.75 0.90
CA TYR A 23 -3.76 -9.27 -0.43
C TYR A 23 -4.83 -8.78 -1.40
N VAL A 24 -4.41 -8.48 -2.63
CA VAL A 24 -5.35 -8.11 -3.69
C VAL A 24 -4.95 -8.82 -4.98
N ALA A 25 -5.92 -9.44 -5.64
CA ALA A 25 -5.70 -10.14 -6.91
C ALA A 25 -5.52 -9.14 -8.03
N VAL A 26 -4.62 -9.46 -8.96
CA VAL A 26 -4.36 -8.64 -10.15
C VAL A 26 -5.15 -9.22 -11.32
N PRO A 27 -6.08 -8.46 -11.89
CA PRO A 27 -6.95 -8.98 -12.98
C PRO A 27 -6.29 -8.94 -14.36
N ASP A 28 -5.20 -8.19 -14.53
CA ASP A 28 -4.56 -8.00 -15.82
C ASP A 28 -3.09 -7.66 -15.62
N GLY A 29 -2.27 -7.90 -16.62
CA GLY A 29 -0.84 -7.59 -16.55
C GLY A 29 -0.57 -6.10 -16.53
N GLY A 30 0.63 -5.73 -16.13
CA GLY A 30 1.08 -4.35 -16.11
C GLY A 30 2.18 -4.10 -15.12
N ARG A 31 2.36 -2.84 -14.78
CA ARG A 31 3.38 -2.40 -13.85
C ARG A 31 2.76 -1.48 -12.80
N VAL A 32 3.00 -1.77 -11.54
CA VAL A 32 2.55 -0.90 -10.45
C VAL A 32 3.39 0.37 -10.48
N ILE A 33 2.75 1.51 -10.68
CA ILE A 33 3.43 2.80 -10.81
C ILE A 33 3.22 3.71 -9.61
N LYS A 34 2.17 3.48 -8.82
CA LYS A 34 1.86 4.32 -7.67
C LYS A 34 0.96 3.58 -6.70
N ILE A 35 1.20 3.77 -5.42
CA ILE A 35 0.32 3.28 -4.37
C ILE A 35 0.09 4.45 -3.41
N THR A 36 -1.17 4.73 -3.13
CA THR A 36 -1.58 5.81 -2.24
C THR A 36 -2.37 5.23 -1.08
N SER A 37 -2.09 5.69 0.13
CA SER A 37 -2.83 5.29 1.32
C SER A 37 -3.60 6.47 1.91
N VAL A 38 -4.75 6.18 2.50
CA VAL A 38 -5.53 7.14 3.29
C VAL A 38 -5.70 6.54 4.69
N LEU A 39 -5.14 7.22 5.68
CA LEU A 39 -5.18 6.75 7.06
C LEU A 39 -6.54 7.03 7.70
N GLY A 40 -7.03 6.08 8.47
CA GLY A 40 -8.37 6.15 9.09
C GLY A 40 -8.41 6.79 10.46
N GLY A 41 -7.26 7.12 11.06
CA GLY A 41 -7.24 7.75 12.38
C GLY A 41 -5.82 7.97 12.90
N THR A 42 -5.72 8.55 14.07
CA THR A 42 -4.43 8.89 14.70
C THR A 42 -3.75 7.64 15.25
N ILE A 43 -2.56 7.35 14.78
CA ILE A 43 -1.70 6.32 15.36
C ILE A 43 -0.66 6.97 16.27
N ALA A 44 -0.09 6.20 17.17
CA ALA A 44 0.82 6.73 18.19
C ALA A 44 2.00 5.78 18.42
N THR A 45 2.96 6.23 19.18
CA THR A 45 4.12 5.48 19.68
C THR A 45 5.22 5.32 18.64
N ALA A 46 4.90 4.85 17.43
CA ALA A 46 5.89 4.63 16.38
C ALA A 46 5.21 4.63 15.00
N ASP A 47 6.01 4.79 13.96
CA ASP A 47 5.55 4.75 12.59
C ASP A 47 5.13 3.33 12.21
N SER A 48 4.11 3.22 11.36
CA SER A 48 3.77 1.97 10.69
C SER A 48 4.32 2.02 9.26
N VAL A 49 5.14 1.05 8.90
CA VAL A 49 5.75 0.99 7.57
C VAL A 49 5.03 -0.06 6.74
N ILE A 50 4.53 0.36 5.60
CA ILE A 50 3.81 -0.52 4.68
C ILE A 50 4.77 -0.91 3.54
N THR A 51 4.99 -2.20 3.34
CA THR A 51 5.82 -2.71 2.26
C THR A 51 4.94 -3.36 1.21
N ALA A 52 5.04 -2.91 -0.03
CA ALA A 52 4.32 -3.48 -1.16
C ALA A 52 5.16 -4.57 -1.82
N LYS A 53 4.52 -5.68 -2.15
CA LYS A 53 5.18 -6.85 -2.74
C LYS A 53 4.33 -7.37 -3.90
N VAL A 54 5.01 -7.94 -4.89
CA VAL A 54 4.36 -8.82 -5.87
C VAL A 54 4.55 -10.23 -5.34
N GLY A 55 3.47 -10.87 -4.90
CA GLY A 55 3.56 -12.12 -4.17
C GLY A 55 4.35 -11.91 -2.86
N SER A 56 5.53 -12.49 -2.77
CA SER A 56 6.42 -12.35 -1.62
C SER A 56 7.66 -11.51 -1.91
N THR A 57 7.79 -10.95 -3.11
CA THR A 57 8.96 -10.15 -3.52
C THR A 57 8.66 -8.67 -3.37
N ALA A 58 9.44 -7.98 -2.54
CA ALA A 58 9.24 -6.55 -2.29
C ALA A 58 9.52 -5.73 -3.55
N MET A 59 8.65 -4.75 -3.81
CA MET A 59 8.87 -3.77 -4.88
C MET A 59 9.95 -2.78 -4.45
N THR A 60 10.82 -2.41 -5.38
CA THR A 60 11.79 -1.34 -5.15
C THR A 60 11.03 -0.01 -5.04
N ASP A 61 11.34 0.77 -4.01
CA ASP A 61 10.64 2.02 -3.69
C ASP A 61 9.14 1.82 -3.43
N GLY A 62 8.76 0.62 -3.01
CA GLY A 62 7.38 0.27 -2.71
C GLY A 62 7.02 0.38 -1.23
N THR A 63 7.64 1.28 -0.50
CA THR A 63 7.42 1.43 0.94
C THR A 63 6.69 2.73 1.22
N ILE A 64 5.64 2.67 2.03
CA ILE A 64 4.92 3.84 2.55
C ILE A 64 5.13 3.89 4.05
N THR A 65 5.60 5.01 4.56
CA THR A 65 5.74 5.22 6.00
C THR A 65 4.56 6.04 6.51
N LEU A 66 3.77 5.45 7.39
CA LEU A 66 2.68 6.14 8.08
C LEU A 66 3.26 6.71 9.37
N ALA A 67 3.65 7.99 9.33
CA ALA A 67 4.25 8.64 10.48
C ALA A 67 3.22 8.83 11.59
N TYR A 68 3.59 8.47 12.81
CA TYR A 68 2.69 8.65 13.95
C TYR A 68 2.61 10.13 14.37
N SER A 69 3.68 10.87 14.18
CA SER A 69 3.74 12.29 14.53
C SER A 69 2.85 13.08 13.58
N GLY A 70 1.83 13.75 14.13
CA GLY A 70 0.89 14.53 13.35
C GLY A 70 -0.11 13.71 12.54
N SER A 71 -0.21 12.40 12.79
CA SER A 71 -1.16 11.55 12.07
C SER A 71 -2.60 11.94 12.41
N ALA A 72 -3.47 11.80 11.41
CA ALA A 72 -4.89 12.14 11.55
C ALA A 72 -5.70 11.37 10.52
N THR A 73 -7.00 11.32 10.75
CA THR A 73 -7.94 10.77 9.77
C THR A 73 -7.82 11.52 8.44
N GLY A 74 -7.65 10.78 7.36
CA GLY A 74 -7.55 11.36 6.03
C GLY A 74 -6.14 11.70 5.57
N ASP A 75 -5.12 11.40 6.37
CA ASP A 75 -3.73 11.59 5.95
C ASP A 75 -3.43 10.70 4.73
N ILE A 76 -2.81 11.30 3.73
CA ILE A 76 -2.46 10.63 2.48
C ILE A 76 -0.96 10.47 2.39
N ASP A 77 -0.53 9.25 2.13
CA ASP A 77 0.86 8.91 1.86
C ASP A 77 0.95 8.14 0.54
N THR A 78 2.08 8.24 -0.12
CA THR A 78 2.23 7.68 -1.48
C THR A 78 3.63 7.10 -1.65
N CYS A 79 3.72 6.02 -2.43
CA CYS A 79 4.98 5.55 -2.97
C CYS A 79 4.84 5.33 -4.48
N GLU A 80 5.97 5.39 -5.18
CA GLU A 80 6.05 5.17 -6.62
C GLU A 80 7.09 4.08 -6.89
N PRO A 81 6.69 2.80 -6.92
CA PRO A 81 7.61 1.71 -7.17
C PRO A 81 8.36 1.88 -8.50
N THR A 82 9.65 1.59 -8.49
CA THR A 82 10.53 1.80 -9.66
C THR A 82 11.06 0.51 -10.26
N ALA A 83 11.02 -0.61 -9.52
CA ALA A 83 11.48 -1.90 -9.99
C ALA A 83 10.80 -3.03 -9.21
N ALA A 84 10.92 -4.27 -9.69
CA ALA A 84 10.27 -5.44 -9.09
C ALA A 84 8.76 -5.23 -8.92
N ASN A 85 8.16 -4.48 -9.83
CA ASN A 85 6.77 -4.02 -9.76
C ASN A 85 5.93 -4.48 -10.95
N THR A 86 6.42 -5.41 -11.75
CA THR A 86 5.69 -6.00 -12.87
C THR A 86 4.76 -7.10 -12.35
N VAL A 87 3.50 -7.05 -12.78
CA VAL A 87 2.48 -8.02 -12.39
C VAL A 87 1.89 -8.67 -13.64
N SER A 88 1.42 -9.89 -13.48
CA SER A 88 0.71 -10.63 -14.52
C SER A 88 -0.68 -10.97 -14.02
N GLU A 89 -1.57 -11.31 -14.95
CA GLU A 89 -2.91 -11.79 -14.60
C GLU A 89 -2.79 -12.93 -13.57
N GLU A 90 -3.64 -12.89 -12.56
CA GLU A 90 -3.69 -13.88 -11.46
C GLU A 90 -2.52 -13.80 -10.48
N ASP A 91 -1.61 -12.87 -10.63
CA ASP A 91 -0.68 -12.53 -9.55
C ASP A 91 -1.46 -11.86 -8.40
N TYR A 92 -0.85 -11.75 -7.25
CA TYR A 92 -1.42 -10.96 -6.17
C TYR A 92 -0.40 -9.97 -5.64
N ILE A 93 -0.90 -8.83 -5.19
CA ILE A 93 -0.10 -7.80 -4.53
C ILE A 93 -0.32 -7.94 -3.03
N THR A 94 0.76 -7.95 -2.28
CA THR A 94 0.73 -8.02 -0.82
C THR A 94 1.15 -6.67 -0.25
N LEU A 95 0.35 -6.15 0.68
CA LEU A 95 0.71 -4.97 1.46
C LEU A 95 0.89 -5.42 2.90
N THR A 96 2.10 -5.29 3.42
CA THR A 96 2.46 -5.74 4.76
C THR A 96 2.77 -4.53 5.63
N THR A 97 2.11 -4.45 6.78
CA THR A 97 2.45 -3.42 7.78
C THR A 97 3.44 -3.99 8.80
N SER A 98 4.42 -3.16 9.16
CA SER A 98 5.36 -3.51 10.23
C SER A 98 4.69 -3.56 11.60
N GLY A 99 3.53 -2.91 11.74
CA GLY A 99 2.92 -2.69 13.03
C GLY A 99 3.69 -1.63 13.81
N ALA A 100 4.03 -1.93 15.06
CA ALA A 100 4.82 -1.06 15.94
C ALA A 100 4.08 0.18 16.47
N SER A 101 2.99 0.60 15.84
CA SER A 101 2.16 1.70 16.33
C SER A 101 1.19 1.21 17.40
N THR A 102 0.55 2.15 18.07
CA THR A 102 -0.60 1.88 18.93
C THR A 102 -1.84 2.54 18.34
N ASN A 103 -3.01 2.18 18.84
CA ASN A 103 -4.32 2.56 18.34
C ASN A 103 -4.65 1.84 17.03
N THR A 104 -5.70 1.05 17.08
CA THR A 104 -6.17 0.29 15.92
C THR A 104 -6.90 1.23 14.96
N HIS A 105 -6.33 1.44 13.78
CA HIS A 105 -6.95 2.23 12.73
C HIS A 105 -6.72 1.58 11.37
N THR A 106 -7.64 1.90 10.45
CA THR A 106 -7.63 1.37 9.09
C THR A 106 -6.76 2.23 8.18
N ALA A 107 -6.37 1.65 7.05
CA ALA A 107 -5.88 2.41 5.91
C ALA A 107 -6.50 1.83 4.64
N ASP A 108 -6.90 2.71 3.75
CA ASP A 108 -7.39 2.33 2.43
C ASP A 108 -6.28 2.60 1.41
N PHE A 109 -6.00 1.62 0.56
CA PHE A 109 -4.94 1.74 -0.44
C PHE A 109 -5.54 1.75 -1.84
N THR A 110 -5.01 2.62 -2.68
CA THR A 110 -5.30 2.62 -4.11
C THR A 110 -4.01 2.31 -4.86
N ILE A 111 -4.04 1.27 -5.67
CA ILE A 111 -2.90 0.80 -6.43
C ILE A 111 -3.16 1.12 -7.89
N VAL A 112 -2.25 1.88 -8.51
CA VAL A 112 -2.36 2.24 -9.92
C VAL A 112 -1.45 1.34 -10.73
N ILE A 113 -2.01 0.66 -11.71
CA ILE A 113 -1.27 -0.26 -12.58
C ILE A 113 -1.35 0.25 -14.01
N ARG A 114 -0.20 0.36 -14.66
CA ARG A 114 -0.09 0.75 -16.07
C ARG A 114 0.18 -0.46 -16.92
N ARG A 115 -0.74 -0.72 -17.86
CA ARG A 115 -0.58 -1.82 -18.83
C ARG A 115 0.52 -1.54 -19.83
#